data_34fa487073383ad82413551d23f0e5c5
#
_entry.id   34fa487073383ad82413551d23f0e5c5
#
_cell.length_a   1.000
_cell.length_b   1.000
_cell.length_c   1.000
_cell.angle_alpha   90.00
_cell.angle_beta   90.00
_cell.angle_gamma   90.00
#
_symmetry.space_group_name_H-M   'P 1'
#
loop_
_entity.id
_entity.type
_entity.pdbx_description
1 polymer ?
#
loop_
_entity_poly.entity_id
_entity_poly.type
_entity_poly.pdbx_seq_one_letter_code
_entity_poly.pdbx_strand_id
1 'polypeptide(L)'
;YEKDHELLRAEQVIRPTGLLDPEVEVRPVEGQIDDLIGEVNKEISKKNKVLVTTLTKRMAEDLTDYMREVGIRVKYLHSDIDTLERTEIIRDMRLDVFDVLVGINLLREGLDIPEITLVAILDADKEGFLRSETSLIQTIGRAARNAEGHVIMYADKITESMQLAIDETQRRREIQMRYNEEHGITPKTIQK
;
A
#
# COMPACT_ATOMS: atom_id res chain seq x y z
N TYR A 1 -1.29 32.09 13.63
CA TYR A 1 -1.99 30.82 13.91
C TYR A 1 -1.81 29.80 12.79
N GLU A 2 -2.07 30.17 11.53
CA GLU A 2 -1.91 29.27 10.38
C GLU A 2 -0.48 28.83 10.16
N LYS A 3 0.50 29.70 10.34
CA LYS A 3 1.92 29.36 10.21
C LYS A 3 2.35 28.33 11.25
N ASP A 4 1.93 28.50 12.49
CA ASP A 4 2.26 27.55 13.55
C ASP A 4 1.60 26.19 13.29
N HIS A 5 0.40 26.20 12.72
CA HIS A 5 -0.32 25.00 12.36
C HIS A 5 0.34 24.24 11.20
N GLU A 6 0.81 24.98 10.19
CA GLU A 6 1.55 24.41 9.06
C GLU A 6 2.88 23.82 9.49
N LEU A 7 3.61 24.49 10.37
CA LEU A 7 4.87 23.98 10.92
C LEU A 7 4.67 22.68 11.69
N LEU A 8 3.62 22.62 12.53
CA LEU A 8 3.29 21.40 13.26
C LEU A 8 2.91 20.25 12.34
N ARG A 9 2.15 20.52 11.27
CA ARG A 9 1.80 19.49 10.28
C ARG A 9 3.03 19.01 9.52
N ALA A 10 3.93 19.92 9.15
CA ALA A 10 5.17 19.56 8.47
C ALA A 10 6.04 18.66 9.35
N GLU A 11 6.20 19.00 10.62
CA GLU A 11 6.95 18.18 11.57
C GLU A 11 6.37 16.79 11.73
N GLN A 12 5.05 16.64 11.72
CA GLN A 12 4.38 15.35 11.87
C GLN A 12 4.57 14.42 10.67
N VAL A 13 4.84 14.94 9.47
CA VAL A 13 4.98 14.12 8.26
C VAL A 13 6.43 13.84 7.89
N ILE A 14 7.39 14.49 8.55
CA ILE A 14 8.81 14.27 8.27
C ILE A 14 9.29 12.99 8.92
N ARG A 15 9.99 12.18 8.14
CA ARG A 15 10.57 10.90 8.60
C ARG A 15 12.08 11.01 8.70
N PRO A 16 12.69 10.59 9.81
CA PRO A 16 14.15 10.62 9.96
C PRO A 16 14.89 9.78 8.92
N THR A 17 14.27 8.72 8.42
CA THR A 17 14.85 7.86 7.39
C THR A 17 14.93 8.51 6.03
N GLY A 18 14.23 9.63 5.83
CA GLY A 18 14.13 10.28 4.54
C GLY A 18 13.15 9.62 3.58
N LEU A 19 12.44 8.56 4.00
CA LEU A 19 11.51 7.85 3.14
C LEU A 19 10.34 8.75 2.74
N LEU A 20 10.03 8.73 1.44
CA LEU A 20 8.92 9.50 0.87
C LEU A 20 7.63 8.69 0.98
N ASP A 21 6.50 9.39 1.07
CA ASP A 21 5.22 8.74 0.85
C ASP A 21 5.19 8.23 -0.60
N PRO A 22 4.57 7.07 -0.85
CA PRO A 22 4.66 6.44 -2.17
C PRO A 22 3.93 7.23 -3.25
N GLU A 23 4.35 7.05 -4.49
CA GLU A 23 3.63 7.58 -5.63
C GLU A 23 2.35 6.78 -5.84
N VAL A 24 1.27 7.45 -6.20
CA VAL A 24 -0.04 6.83 -6.43
C VAL A 24 -0.40 6.98 -7.91
N GLU A 25 -0.68 5.86 -8.55
CA GLU A 25 -1.13 5.81 -9.94
C GLU A 25 -2.56 5.31 -9.98
N VAL A 26 -3.40 5.90 -10.84
CA VAL A 26 -4.78 5.46 -11.05
C VAL A 26 -4.87 4.79 -12.42
N ARG A 27 -5.42 3.58 -12.46
CA ARG A 27 -5.60 2.80 -13.69
C ARG A 27 -7.06 2.35 -13.81
N PRO A 28 -7.55 2.08 -15.04
CA PRO A 28 -8.95 1.69 -15.23
C PRO A 28 -9.29 0.34 -14.59
N VAL A 29 -10.55 0.18 -14.20
CA VAL A 29 -11.06 -1.07 -13.61
C VAL A 29 -11.10 -2.18 -14.65
N GLU A 30 -11.43 -1.86 -15.92
CA GLU A 30 -11.44 -2.86 -16.97
C GLU A 30 -10.05 -3.45 -17.15
N GLY A 31 -9.96 -4.78 -17.06
CA GLY A 31 -8.68 -5.48 -17.15
C GLY A 31 -7.81 -5.35 -15.90
N GLN A 32 -8.37 -4.90 -14.77
CA GLN A 32 -7.59 -4.69 -13.55
C GLN A 32 -6.88 -5.94 -13.06
N ILE A 33 -7.48 -7.11 -13.21
CA ILE A 33 -6.88 -8.36 -12.72
C ILE A 33 -5.65 -8.70 -13.56
N ASP A 34 -5.75 -8.65 -14.88
CA ASP A 34 -4.62 -8.93 -15.75
C ASP A 34 -3.49 -7.91 -15.58
N ASP A 35 -3.85 -6.64 -15.45
CA ASP A 35 -2.87 -5.58 -15.19
C ASP A 35 -2.16 -5.80 -13.84
N LEU A 36 -2.92 -6.15 -12.81
CA LEU A 36 -2.38 -6.45 -11.49
C LEU A 36 -1.42 -7.63 -11.55
N ILE A 37 -1.78 -8.71 -12.24
CA ILE A 37 -0.92 -9.90 -12.36
C ILE A 37 0.41 -9.51 -13.01
N GLY A 38 0.38 -8.66 -14.06
CA GLY A 38 1.60 -8.16 -14.68
C GLY A 38 2.49 -7.39 -13.72
N GLU A 39 1.88 -6.50 -12.92
CA GLU A 39 2.63 -5.71 -11.93
C GLU A 39 3.17 -6.59 -10.81
N VAL A 40 2.39 -7.55 -10.34
CA VAL A 40 2.82 -8.52 -9.32
C VAL A 40 4.04 -9.31 -9.82
N ASN A 41 4.01 -9.79 -11.05
CA ASN A 41 5.12 -10.55 -11.62
C ASN A 41 6.40 -9.70 -11.71
N LYS A 42 6.27 -8.41 -12.02
CA LYS A 42 7.42 -7.49 -12.02
C LYS A 42 8.04 -7.39 -10.62
N GLU A 43 7.21 -7.27 -9.59
CA GLU A 43 7.69 -7.17 -8.22
C GLU A 43 8.31 -8.48 -7.73
N ILE A 44 7.71 -9.60 -8.06
CA ILE A 44 8.24 -10.92 -7.71
C ILE A 44 9.61 -11.13 -8.34
N SER A 45 9.81 -10.70 -9.59
CA SER A 45 11.09 -10.83 -10.28
C SER A 45 12.21 -10.05 -9.58
N LYS A 46 11.85 -9.02 -8.82
CA LYS A 46 12.79 -8.23 -8.01
C LYS A 46 12.87 -8.72 -6.56
N LYS A 47 12.20 -9.81 -6.23
CA LYS A 47 12.08 -10.36 -4.88
C LYS A 47 11.37 -9.42 -3.90
N ASN A 48 10.47 -8.60 -4.41
CA ASN A 48 9.65 -7.69 -3.62
C ASN A 48 8.34 -8.34 -3.21
N LYS A 49 7.65 -7.72 -2.27
CA LYS A 49 6.36 -8.19 -1.76
C LYS A 49 5.23 -7.23 -2.12
N VAL A 50 4.01 -7.77 -2.22
CA VAL A 50 2.84 -7.02 -2.68
C VAL A 50 1.67 -7.19 -1.72
N LEU A 51 0.96 -6.08 -1.44
CA LEU A 51 -0.33 -6.10 -0.75
C LEU A 51 -1.42 -5.77 -1.74
N VAL A 52 -2.52 -6.52 -1.70
CA VAL A 52 -3.70 -6.26 -2.52
C VAL A 52 -4.93 -6.16 -1.63
N THR A 53 -5.70 -5.08 -1.76
CA THR A 53 -6.94 -4.92 -1.02
C THR A 53 -8.14 -4.99 -1.97
N THR A 54 -9.15 -5.78 -1.57
CA THR A 54 -10.39 -5.95 -2.31
C THR A 54 -11.56 -5.44 -1.47
N LEU A 55 -12.75 -5.36 -2.06
CA LEU A 55 -13.95 -4.90 -1.36
C LEU A 55 -14.72 -6.02 -0.66
N THR A 56 -14.65 -7.24 -1.19
CA THR A 56 -15.45 -8.36 -0.68
C THR A 56 -14.59 -9.59 -0.45
N LYS A 57 -15.05 -10.42 0.47
CA LYS A 57 -14.44 -11.72 0.75
C LYS A 57 -14.37 -12.59 -0.51
N ARG A 58 -15.48 -12.63 -1.26
CA ARG A 58 -15.55 -13.42 -2.49
C ARG A 58 -14.51 -12.98 -3.51
N MET A 59 -14.37 -11.69 -3.71
CA MET A 59 -13.35 -11.17 -4.63
C MET A 59 -11.94 -11.53 -4.17
N ALA A 60 -11.68 -11.43 -2.86
CA ALA A 60 -10.37 -11.81 -2.30
C ALA A 60 -10.09 -13.30 -2.51
N GLU A 61 -11.07 -14.16 -2.27
CA GLU A 61 -10.93 -15.59 -2.46
C GLU A 61 -10.70 -15.96 -3.94
N ASP A 62 -11.51 -15.38 -4.82
CA ASP A 62 -11.39 -15.62 -6.26
C ASP A 62 -10.05 -15.16 -6.81
N LEU A 63 -9.58 -14.00 -6.38
CA LEU A 63 -8.29 -13.47 -6.79
C LEU A 63 -7.14 -14.34 -6.27
N THR A 64 -7.24 -14.79 -5.03
CA THR A 64 -6.23 -15.68 -4.43
C THR A 64 -6.14 -16.98 -5.21
N ASP A 65 -7.27 -17.59 -5.53
CA ASP A 65 -7.32 -18.81 -6.31
C ASP A 65 -6.74 -18.63 -7.70
N TYR A 66 -7.09 -17.54 -8.37
CA TYR A 66 -6.57 -17.20 -9.69
C TYR A 66 -5.04 -17.04 -9.66
N MET A 67 -4.53 -16.31 -8.67
CA MET A 67 -3.08 -16.11 -8.53
C MET A 67 -2.34 -17.43 -8.33
N ARG A 68 -2.91 -18.35 -7.54
CA ARG A 68 -2.33 -19.67 -7.35
C ARG A 68 -2.29 -20.47 -8.65
N GLU A 69 -3.36 -20.39 -9.44
CA GLU A 69 -3.40 -21.09 -10.74
C GLU A 69 -2.33 -20.62 -11.71
N VAL A 70 -1.97 -19.33 -11.67
CA VAL A 70 -0.92 -18.78 -12.52
C VAL A 70 0.47 -18.86 -11.90
N GLY A 71 0.61 -19.57 -10.78
CA GLY A 71 1.92 -19.86 -10.17
C GLY A 71 2.44 -18.80 -9.22
N ILE A 72 1.59 -17.88 -8.75
CA ILE A 72 1.98 -16.85 -7.77
C ILE A 72 1.80 -17.41 -6.35
N ARG A 73 2.80 -17.22 -5.51
CA ARG A 73 2.72 -17.57 -4.10
C ARG A 73 1.94 -16.51 -3.36
N VAL A 74 0.70 -16.77 -3.05
CA VAL A 74 -0.25 -15.80 -2.50
C VAL A 74 -0.92 -16.36 -1.25
N LYS A 75 -1.23 -15.47 -0.31
CA LYS A 75 -1.97 -15.81 0.91
C LYS A 75 -3.15 -14.85 1.07
N TYR A 76 -4.31 -15.39 1.44
CA TYR A 76 -5.48 -14.59 1.79
C TYR A 76 -5.49 -14.33 3.30
N LEU A 77 -5.57 -13.05 3.67
CA LEU A 77 -5.66 -12.64 5.06
C LEU A 77 -7.15 -12.46 5.42
N HIS A 78 -7.70 -13.44 6.14
CA HIS A 78 -9.08 -13.39 6.62
C HIS A 78 -9.27 -12.28 7.65
N SER A 79 -10.43 -11.64 7.64
CA SER A 79 -10.76 -10.63 8.63
C SER A 79 -10.89 -11.19 10.05
N ASP A 80 -11.19 -12.47 10.15
CA ASP A 80 -11.48 -13.15 11.43
C ASP A 80 -10.29 -13.89 12.04
N ILE A 81 -9.10 -13.80 11.43
CA ILE A 81 -7.92 -14.49 11.97
C ILE A 81 -7.48 -13.83 13.27
N ASP A 82 -6.95 -14.64 14.18
CA ASP A 82 -6.44 -14.14 15.45
C ASP A 82 -5.04 -13.50 15.29
N THR A 83 -4.55 -12.90 16.36
CA THR A 83 -3.27 -12.20 16.37
C THR A 83 -2.10 -13.14 16.09
N LEU A 84 -2.16 -14.37 16.60
CA LEU A 84 -1.09 -15.35 16.40
C LEU A 84 -0.97 -15.77 14.94
N GLU A 85 -2.10 -16.10 14.31
CA GLU A 85 -2.12 -16.46 12.88
C GLU A 85 -1.62 -15.31 12.00
N ARG A 86 -2.03 -14.08 12.33
CA ARG A 86 -1.56 -12.89 11.61
C ARG A 86 -0.06 -12.73 11.72
N THR A 87 0.49 -12.92 12.92
CA THR A 87 1.93 -12.83 13.15
C THR A 87 2.67 -13.89 12.34
N GLU A 88 2.14 -15.11 12.26
CA GLU A 88 2.73 -16.17 11.45
C GLU A 88 2.71 -15.84 9.96
N ILE A 89 1.61 -15.27 9.46
CA ILE A 89 1.48 -14.86 8.06
C ILE A 89 2.52 -13.80 7.72
N ILE A 90 2.68 -12.79 8.58
CA ILE A 90 3.66 -11.72 8.38
C ILE A 90 5.07 -12.29 8.39
N ARG A 91 5.38 -13.16 9.34
CA ARG A 91 6.68 -13.84 9.42
C ARG A 91 6.96 -14.64 8.15
N ASP A 92 5.97 -15.40 7.68
CA ASP A 92 6.11 -16.23 6.48
C ASP A 92 6.37 -15.37 5.23
N MET A 93 5.71 -14.22 5.12
CA MET A 93 5.98 -13.29 4.04
C MET A 93 7.42 -12.78 4.08
N ARG A 94 7.92 -12.46 5.26
CA ARG A 94 9.30 -11.98 5.43
C ARG A 94 10.33 -13.09 5.22
N LEU A 95 9.95 -14.35 5.46
CA LEU A 95 10.80 -15.53 5.21
C LEU A 95 10.70 -16.03 3.77
N ASP A 96 10.03 -15.28 2.89
CA ASP A 96 9.89 -15.61 1.48
C ASP A 96 9.06 -16.88 1.22
N VAL A 97 8.12 -17.20 2.11
CA VAL A 97 7.19 -18.32 1.91
C VAL A 97 6.14 -17.96 0.85
N PHE A 98 5.71 -16.70 0.81
CA PHE A 98 4.83 -16.21 -0.24
C PHE A 98 5.16 -14.74 -0.56
N ASP A 99 4.65 -14.27 -1.70
CA ASP A 99 5.00 -12.95 -2.24
C ASP A 99 3.87 -11.94 -2.20
N VAL A 100 2.62 -12.41 -2.16
CA VAL A 100 1.44 -11.55 -2.22
C VAL A 100 0.51 -11.85 -1.06
N LEU A 101 0.04 -10.78 -0.42
CA LEU A 101 -0.97 -10.86 0.61
C LEU A 101 -2.24 -10.16 0.11
N VAL A 102 -3.36 -10.86 0.09
CA VAL A 102 -4.66 -10.35 -0.35
C VAL A 102 -5.58 -10.26 0.86
N GLY A 103 -6.27 -9.14 1.01
CA GLY A 103 -7.23 -8.97 2.10
C GLY A 103 -8.24 -7.89 1.82
N ILE A 104 -9.27 -7.81 2.66
CA ILE A 104 -10.33 -6.80 2.56
C ILE A 104 -9.94 -5.55 3.34
N ASN A 105 -9.48 -5.73 4.57
CA ASN A 105 -9.07 -4.63 5.44
C ASN A 105 -7.66 -4.91 5.96
N LEU A 106 -6.69 -4.20 5.39
CA LEU A 106 -5.28 -4.36 5.71
C LEU A 106 -4.77 -3.24 6.64
N LEU A 107 -5.67 -2.59 7.39
CA LEU A 107 -5.33 -1.46 8.26
C LEU A 107 -4.92 -1.89 9.68
N ARG A 108 -4.95 -3.18 9.98
CA ARG A 108 -4.62 -3.69 11.31
C ARG A 108 -3.13 -3.58 11.60
N GLU A 109 -2.79 -3.46 12.88
CA GLU A 109 -1.42 -3.41 13.35
C GLU A 109 -0.60 -4.62 12.91
N GLY A 110 0.68 -4.42 12.70
CA GLY A 110 1.61 -5.49 12.35
C GLY A 110 1.80 -5.70 10.85
N LEU A 111 1.07 -4.96 9.99
CA LEU A 111 1.24 -5.06 8.54
C LEU A 111 2.26 -4.05 7.98
N ASP A 112 3.10 -3.51 8.84
CA ASP A 112 4.20 -2.61 8.43
C ASP A 112 5.41 -3.44 8.00
N ILE A 113 5.35 -3.98 6.81
CA ILE A 113 6.39 -4.85 6.26
C ILE A 113 7.28 -4.05 5.31
N PRO A 114 8.56 -3.84 5.66
CA PRO A 114 9.46 -3.02 4.82
C PRO A 114 9.71 -3.57 3.42
N GLU A 115 9.53 -4.86 3.24
CA GLU A 115 9.73 -5.52 1.95
C GLU A 115 8.61 -5.26 0.94
N ILE A 116 7.50 -4.64 1.39
CA ILE A 116 6.37 -4.32 0.50
C ILE A 116 6.71 -3.11 -0.36
N THR A 117 6.68 -3.30 -1.67
CA THR A 117 6.95 -2.26 -2.66
C THR A 117 5.73 -1.86 -3.47
N LEU A 118 4.71 -2.71 -3.53
CA LEU A 118 3.48 -2.42 -4.25
C LEU A 118 2.27 -2.65 -3.37
N VAL A 119 1.39 -1.65 -3.30
CA VAL A 119 0.06 -1.78 -2.72
C VAL A 119 -0.95 -1.54 -3.84
N ALA A 120 -1.78 -2.53 -4.11
CA ALA A 120 -2.82 -2.43 -5.12
C ALA A 120 -4.19 -2.32 -4.44
N ILE A 121 -4.96 -1.30 -4.83
CA ILE A 121 -6.30 -1.05 -4.31
C ILE A 121 -7.29 -1.26 -5.44
N LEU A 122 -8.02 -2.38 -5.39
CA LEU A 122 -9.01 -2.72 -6.41
C LEU A 122 -10.32 -1.99 -6.15
N ASP A 123 -11.00 -1.58 -7.22
CA ASP A 123 -12.28 -0.86 -7.11
C ASP A 123 -12.18 0.33 -6.14
N ALA A 124 -11.16 1.15 -6.31
CA ALA A 124 -10.90 2.28 -5.42
C ALA A 124 -11.97 3.37 -5.49
N ASP A 125 -12.76 3.40 -6.55
CA ASP A 125 -13.83 4.38 -6.77
C ASP A 125 -15.19 3.98 -6.20
N LYS A 126 -15.25 2.85 -5.49
CA LYS A 126 -16.49 2.45 -4.80
C LYS A 126 -16.62 3.23 -3.50
N GLU A 127 -17.84 3.63 -3.17
CA GLU A 127 -18.10 4.35 -1.93
C GLU A 127 -18.21 3.39 -0.76
N GLY A 128 -17.86 3.86 0.43
CA GLY A 128 -17.98 3.09 1.66
C GLY A 128 -16.76 3.23 2.55
N PHE A 129 -16.81 2.60 3.71
CA PHE A 129 -15.76 2.69 4.74
C PHE A 129 -14.39 2.28 4.22
N LEU A 130 -14.33 1.20 3.44
CA LEU A 130 -13.04 0.67 2.96
C LEU A 130 -12.38 1.54 1.88
N ARG A 131 -13.10 2.51 1.35
CA ARG A 131 -12.61 3.43 0.32
C ARG A 131 -12.79 4.89 0.74
N SER A 132 -12.91 5.15 2.05
CA SER A 132 -12.93 6.51 2.60
C SER A 132 -11.52 7.12 2.51
N GLU A 133 -11.46 8.45 2.62
CA GLU A 133 -10.17 9.16 2.64
C GLU A 133 -9.21 8.56 3.66
N THR A 134 -9.66 8.36 4.90
CA THR A 134 -8.84 7.81 5.97
C THR A 134 -8.33 6.40 5.65
N SER A 135 -9.21 5.53 5.16
CA SER A 135 -8.83 4.17 4.80
C SER A 135 -7.82 4.14 3.66
N LEU A 136 -8.03 4.99 2.64
CA LEU A 136 -7.11 5.08 1.51
C LEU A 136 -5.74 5.59 1.94
N ILE A 137 -5.67 6.64 2.75
CA ILE A 137 -4.40 7.19 3.26
C ILE A 137 -3.64 6.12 4.06
N GLN A 138 -4.33 5.41 4.95
CA GLN A 138 -3.69 4.37 5.76
C GLN A 138 -3.20 3.20 4.91
N THR A 139 -3.96 2.81 3.90
CA THR A 139 -3.56 1.73 2.99
C THR A 139 -2.35 2.14 2.16
N ILE A 140 -2.34 3.36 1.63
CA ILE A 140 -1.20 3.92 0.91
C ILE A 140 0.06 3.89 1.79
N GLY A 141 -0.10 4.20 3.07
CA GLY A 141 1.01 4.21 4.02
C GLY A 141 1.72 2.87 4.19
N ARG A 142 1.08 1.75 3.81
CA ARG A 142 1.72 0.43 3.88
C ARG A 142 2.90 0.29 2.91
N ALA A 143 2.95 1.10 1.85
CA ALA A 143 4.07 1.12 0.91
C ALA A 143 5.16 2.13 1.30
N ALA A 144 4.99 2.87 2.38
CA ALA A 144 5.88 3.97 2.75
C ALA A 144 7.17 3.54 3.45
N ARG A 145 7.31 2.25 3.77
CA ARG A 145 8.49 1.71 4.46
C ARG A 145 9.62 1.30 3.53
N ASN A 146 9.39 1.37 2.22
CA ASN A 146 10.38 0.99 1.21
C ASN A 146 10.61 2.17 0.28
N ALA A 147 11.88 2.43 -0.04
CA ALA A 147 12.26 3.54 -0.93
C ALA A 147 11.67 3.38 -2.33
N GLU A 148 11.36 2.15 -2.75
CA GLU A 148 10.75 1.84 -4.04
C GLU A 148 9.22 1.67 -3.95
N GLY A 149 8.62 2.02 -2.81
CA GLY A 149 7.18 1.86 -2.57
C GLY A 149 6.33 2.65 -3.54
N HIS A 150 5.30 2.02 -4.08
CA HIS A 150 4.31 2.69 -4.93
C HIS A 150 2.94 2.04 -4.78
N VAL A 151 1.90 2.78 -5.19
CA VAL A 151 0.51 2.37 -5.04
C VAL A 151 -0.19 2.47 -6.38
N ILE A 152 -1.00 1.47 -6.72
CA ILE A 152 -1.87 1.51 -7.89
C ILE A 152 -3.32 1.42 -7.39
N MET A 153 -4.13 2.41 -7.77
CA MET A 153 -5.56 2.40 -7.53
C MET A 153 -6.28 2.07 -8.84
N TYR A 154 -7.09 1.02 -8.83
CA TYR A 154 -7.90 0.67 -9.99
C TYR A 154 -9.28 1.30 -9.86
N ALA A 155 -9.57 2.27 -10.72
CA ALA A 155 -10.79 3.05 -10.66
C ALA A 155 -11.12 3.63 -12.03
N ASP A 156 -12.42 3.72 -12.36
CA ASP A 156 -12.87 4.35 -13.60
C ASP A 156 -13.09 5.84 -13.44
N LYS A 157 -13.24 6.30 -12.20
CA LYS A 157 -13.39 7.72 -11.87
C LYS A 157 -12.59 8.03 -10.61
N ILE A 158 -12.27 9.29 -10.41
CA ILE A 158 -11.61 9.73 -9.18
C ILE A 158 -12.68 10.31 -8.27
N THR A 159 -12.97 9.62 -7.16
CA THR A 159 -13.93 10.09 -6.15
C THR A 159 -13.31 11.19 -5.31
N GLU A 160 -14.13 11.91 -4.55
CA GLU A 160 -13.63 12.91 -3.62
C GLU A 160 -12.66 12.30 -2.61
N SER A 161 -13.00 11.12 -2.06
CA SER A 161 -12.13 10.42 -1.12
C SER A 161 -10.78 10.07 -1.73
N MET A 162 -10.78 9.59 -2.97
CA MET A 162 -9.55 9.30 -3.71
C MET A 162 -8.72 10.56 -3.93
N GLN A 163 -9.36 11.64 -4.37
CA GLN A 163 -8.66 12.89 -4.63
C GLN A 163 -8.02 13.44 -3.36
N LEU A 164 -8.74 13.44 -2.24
CA LEU A 164 -8.23 13.91 -0.96
C LEU A 164 -7.05 13.06 -0.50
N ALA A 165 -7.14 11.73 -0.67
CA ALA A 165 -6.06 10.83 -0.29
C ALA A 165 -4.82 11.02 -1.16
N ILE A 166 -5.01 11.16 -2.46
CA ILE A 166 -3.92 11.39 -3.42
C ILE A 166 -3.23 12.73 -3.13
N ASP A 167 -4.02 13.80 -2.93
CA ASP A 167 -3.49 15.13 -2.66
C ASP A 167 -2.71 15.16 -1.34
N GLU A 168 -3.22 14.53 -0.29
CA GLU A 168 -2.53 14.47 1.00
C GLU A 168 -1.21 13.68 0.89
N THR A 169 -1.22 12.58 0.16
CA THR A 169 -0.01 11.77 -0.07
C THR A 169 1.03 12.57 -0.83
N GLN A 170 0.61 13.28 -1.88
CA GLN A 170 1.51 14.12 -2.68
C GLN A 170 2.08 15.26 -1.86
N ARG A 171 1.26 15.89 -1.01
CA ARG A 171 1.70 16.96 -0.12
C ARG A 171 2.79 16.48 0.83
N ARG A 172 2.58 15.32 1.45
CA ARG A 172 3.56 14.72 2.36
C ARG A 172 4.86 14.37 1.64
N ARG A 173 4.73 13.84 0.43
CA ARG A 173 5.87 13.49 -0.40
C ARG A 173 6.73 14.72 -0.72
N GLU A 174 6.11 15.83 -1.12
CA GLU A 174 6.82 17.06 -1.44
C GLU A 174 7.51 17.67 -0.22
N ILE A 175 6.86 17.68 0.94
CA ILE A 175 7.44 18.15 2.18
C ILE A 175 8.69 17.35 2.54
N GLN A 176 8.62 16.03 2.44
CA GLN A 176 9.74 15.16 2.73
C GLN A 176 10.88 15.34 1.72
N MET A 177 10.57 15.51 0.44
CA MET A 177 11.57 15.77 -0.60
C MET A 177 12.36 17.04 -0.31
N ARG A 178 11.68 18.15 0.05
CA ARG A 178 12.33 19.38 0.41
C ARG A 178 13.21 19.23 1.64
N TYR A 179 12.70 18.54 2.64
CA TYR A 179 13.47 18.28 3.86
C TYR A 179 14.74 17.48 3.55
N ASN A 180 14.63 16.45 2.72
CA ASN A 180 15.78 15.64 2.31
C ASN A 180 16.82 16.47 1.58
N GLU A 181 16.40 17.36 0.68
CA GLU A 181 17.32 18.25 -0.05
C GLU A 181 18.04 19.21 0.91
N GLU A 182 17.31 19.82 1.84
CA GLU A 182 17.87 20.78 2.81
C GLU A 182 18.86 20.11 3.76
N HIS A 183 18.68 18.84 4.09
CA HIS A 183 19.49 18.13 5.07
C HIS A 183 20.43 17.09 4.45
N GLY A 184 20.47 17.00 3.12
CA GLY A 184 21.36 16.05 2.42
C GLY A 184 21.03 14.60 2.71
N ILE A 185 19.75 14.26 2.93
CA ILE A 185 19.31 12.93 3.28
C ILE A 185 18.97 12.13 2.03
N THR A 186 19.48 10.89 1.94
CA THR A 186 19.09 9.93 0.91
C THR A 186 18.09 8.93 1.50
N PRO A 187 16.91 8.75 0.90
CA PRO A 187 15.92 7.79 1.41
C PRO A 187 16.48 6.37 1.46
N LYS A 188 16.22 5.69 2.56
CA LYS A 188 16.63 4.29 2.75
C LYS A 188 15.49 3.46 3.26
N THR A 189 15.32 2.26 2.67
CA THR A 189 14.32 1.30 3.14
C THR A 189 14.61 0.91 4.58
N ILE A 190 13.54 0.82 5.40
CA ILE A 190 13.64 0.40 6.78
C ILE A 190 14.01 -1.09 6.83
N GLN A 191 15.07 -1.41 7.56
CA GLN A 191 15.48 -2.79 7.78
C GLN A 191 15.17 -3.19 9.21
N LYS A 192 14.57 -4.35 9.38
CA LYS A 192 14.31 -4.92 10.70
C LYS A 192 14.98 -6.27 10.86
#